data_a134e90e32655f11be290c5b3fcb21db
#
_entry.id   a134e90e32655f11be290c5b3fcb21db
#
_cell.length_a   1.000
_cell.length_b   1.000
_cell.length_c   1.000
_cell.angle_alpha   90.00
_cell.angle_beta   90.00
_cell.angle_gamma   90.00
#
_symmetry.space_group_name_H-M   'P 1'
#
loop_
_entity.id
_entity.type
_entity.pdbx_description
1 polymer ?
#
loop_
_entity_poly.entity_id
_entity_poly.type
_entity_poly.pdbx_seq_one_letter_code
_entity_poly.pdbx_strand_id
1 'polypeptide(L)'
;MALLEIHDLNTYYGKIHALRGISLEVGENEIVTLIGANGAGKTTTLNTVSSLLVPKTGKVVFDGEDLTHVPPHEVVTRGVGQVPEGRRIFAQLTVEENQRMGAITVDDESLVEEGVQNAFEMFPRLEERRTQVAGTLSGGEQQMLAMGRALMTKPRILLLDEPS
;
A
#
# COMPACT_ATOMS: atom_id res chain seq x y z
N MET A 1 -16.09 14.44 5.22
CA MET A 1 -15.43 13.67 6.28
C MET A 1 -14.14 13.09 5.77
N ALA A 2 -13.11 13.08 6.60
CA ALA A 2 -11.84 12.46 6.23
C ALA A 2 -11.96 10.93 6.27
N LEU A 3 -11.41 10.26 5.27
CA LEU A 3 -11.30 8.81 5.25
C LEU A 3 -10.18 8.34 6.18
N LEU A 4 -9.03 9.02 6.13
CA LEU A 4 -7.88 8.77 6.99
C LEU A 4 -7.57 10.02 7.80
N GLU A 5 -7.36 9.86 9.09
CA GLU A 5 -6.95 10.94 9.97
C GLU A 5 -5.75 10.48 10.79
N ILE A 6 -4.72 11.30 10.79
CA ILE A 6 -3.51 11.08 11.60
C ILE A 6 -3.44 12.23 12.59
N HIS A 7 -3.39 11.89 13.88
CA HIS A 7 -3.40 12.86 14.96
C HIS A 7 -2.14 12.76 15.80
N ASP A 8 -1.31 13.78 15.70
CA ASP A 8 -0.13 14.01 16.55
C ASP A 8 0.74 12.76 16.76
N LEU A 9 1.12 12.10 15.65
CA LEU A 9 1.94 10.89 15.70
C LEU A 9 3.35 11.18 16.15
N ASN A 10 3.80 10.45 17.16
CA ASN A 10 5.16 10.42 17.64
C ASN A 10 5.65 8.98 17.60
N THR A 11 6.52 8.68 16.65
CA THR A 11 7.04 7.33 16.40
C THR A 11 8.54 7.31 16.57
N TYR A 12 9.05 6.25 17.20
CA TYR A 12 10.45 6.09 17.52
C TYR A 12 11.03 4.81 16.94
N TYR A 13 12.29 4.87 16.51
CA TYR A 13 13.15 3.70 16.28
C TYR A 13 14.17 3.66 17.41
N GLY A 14 13.91 2.84 18.43
CA GLY A 14 14.74 2.86 19.64
C GLY A 14 14.71 4.23 20.30
N LYS A 15 15.83 4.92 20.29
CA LYS A 15 15.95 6.29 20.85
C LYS A 15 15.75 7.39 19.81
N ILE A 16 15.62 7.03 18.53
CA ILE A 16 15.47 8.02 17.46
C ILE A 16 14.00 8.39 17.32
N HIS A 17 13.72 9.70 17.50
CA HIS A 17 12.37 10.25 17.34
C HIS A 17 12.11 10.52 15.85
N ALA A 18 11.57 9.51 15.15
CA ALA A 18 11.39 9.55 13.70
C ALA A 18 10.21 10.42 13.25
N LEU A 19 9.09 10.38 13.97
CA LEU A 19 7.93 11.26 13.72
C LEU A 19 7.69 12.13 14.95
N ARG A 20 7.55 13.43 14.71
CA ARG A 20 7.46 14.44 15.76
C ARG A 20 6.16 15.23 15.65
N GLY A 21 5.07 14.64 16.14
CA GLY A 21 3.78 15.30 16.17
C GLY A 21 3.17 15.52 14.78
N ILE A 22 3.23 14.50 13.94
CA ILE A 22 2.68 14.57 12.58
C ILE A 22 1.16 14.46 12.61
N SER A 23 0.48 15.39 11.93
CA SER A 23 -0.97 15.36 11.76
C SER A 23 -1.32 15.62 10.30
N LEU A 24 -2.22 14.83 9.74
CA LEU A 24 -2.74 15.05 8.39
C LEU A 24 -4.07 14.33 8.21
N GLU A 25 -4.78 14.68 7.15
CA GLU A 25 -6.04 14.06 6.78
C GLU A 25 -6.04 13.74 5.29
N VAL A 26 -6.73 12.66 4.92
CA VAL A 26 -6.98 12.29 3.53
C VAL A 26 -8.47 12.05 3.36
N GLY A 27 -9.10 12.80 2.46
CA GLY A 27 -10.51 12.63 2.13
C GLY A 27 -10.74 11.52 1.11
N GLU A 28 -12.00 11.18 0.88
CA GLU A 28 -12.35 10.26 -0.19
C GLU A 28 -12.05 10.88 -1.56
N ASN A 29 -11.56 10.08 -2.47
CA ASN A 29 -11.16 10.52 -3.82
C ASN A 29 -10.09 11.61 -3.82
N GLU A 30 -9.30 11.71 -2.75
CA GLU A 30 -8.24 12.69 -2.61
C GLU A 30 -6.87 12.04 -2.74
N ILE A 31 -5.94 12.75 -3.36
CA ILE A 31 -4.53 12.34 -3.44
C ILE A 31 -3.73 13.31 -2.57
N VAL A 32 -3.02 12.76 -1.60
CA VAL A 32 -2.15 13.53 -0.72
C VAL A 32 -0.71 13.07 -0.93
N THR A 33 0.19 14.02 -1.13
CA THR A 33 1.60 13.74 -1.35
C THR A 33 2.42 14.19 -0.15
N LEU A 34 3.25 13.30 0.38
CA LEU A 34 4.22 13.64 1.42
C LEU A 34 5.54 14.03 0.75
N ILE A 35 5.96 15.25 0.96
CA ILE A 35 7.18 15.80 0.36
C ILE A 35 8.24 15.97 1.44
N GLY A 36 9.46 15.54 1.12
CA GLY A 36 10.58 15.70 2.03
C GLY A 36 11.80 14.92 1.52
N ALA A 37 12.95 15.22 2.11
CA ALA A 37 14.17 14.49 1.82
C ALA A 37 14.12 13.08 2.40
N ASN A 38 15.02 12.20 1.97
CA ASN A 38 15.18 10.88 2.57
C ASN A 38 15.47 11.04 4.07
N GLY A 39 14.80 10.24 4.88
CA GLY A 39 14.91 10.33 6.34
C GLY A 39 13.99 11.36 6.99
N ALA A 40 13.13 12.04 6.23
CA ALA A 40 12.19 13.03 6.76
C ALA A 40 10.93 12.40 7.39
N GLY A 41 10.82 11.07 7.41
CA GLY A 41 9.72 10.37 8.04
C GLY A 41 8.61 9.90 7.10
N LYS A 42 8.79 10.00 5.79
CA LYS A 42 7.76 9.56 4.81
C LYS A 42 7.44 8.09 4.95
N THR A 43 8.42 7.22 4.85
CA THR A 43 8.25 5.76 5.01
C THR A 43 7.74 5.42 6.41
N THR A 44 8.27 6.09 7.44
CA THR A 44 7.83 5.88 8.82
C THR A 44 6.36 6.22 8.99
N THR A 45 5.88 7.30 8.37
CA THR A 45 4.47 7.69 8.39
C THR A 45 3.61 6.61 7.77
N LEU A 46 3.97 6.13 6.56
CA LEU A 46 3.22 5.09 5.87
C LEU A 46 3.21 3.78 6.68
N ASN A 47 4.34 3.38 7.26
CA ASN A 47 4.44 2.17 8.07
C ASN A 47 3.65 2.29 9.39
N THR A 48 3.52 3.49 9.93
CA THR A 48 2.70 3.72 11.12
C THR A 48 1.20 3.61 10.78
N VAL A 49 0.79 4.14 9.63
CA VAL A 49 -0.60 4.01 9.15
C VAL A 49 -0.97 2.56 8.94
N SER A 50 -0.09 1.75 8.36
CA SER A 50 -0.33 0.33 8.10
C SER A 50 -0.07 -0.58 9.30
N SER A 51 0.24 -0.01 10.48
CA SER A 51 0.54 -0.72 11.73
C SER A 51 1.79 -1.60 11.70
N LEU A 52 2.65 -1.42 10.71
CA LEU A 52 3.98 -2.05 10.72
C LEU A 52 4.86 -1.44 11.81
N LEU A 53 4.56 -0.21 12.21
CA LEU A 53 5.15 0.47 13.35
C LEU A 53 4.03 0.96 14.26
N VAL A 54 4.25 0.92 15.57
CA VAL A 54 3.30 1.44 16.56
C VAL A 54 3.82 2.77 17.08
N PRO A 55 3.02 3.86 17.04
CA PRO A 55 3.47 5.13 17.57
C PRO A 55 3.53 5.08 19.09
N LYS A 56 4.43 5.89 19.67
CA LYS A 56 4.50 6.05 21.13
C LYS A 56 3.29 6.83 21.63
N THR A 57 2.91 7.88 20.91
CA THR A 57 1.73 8.70 21.19
C THR A 57 1.07 9.10 19.89
N GLY A 58 -0.15 9.58 19.95
CA GLY A 58 -0.96 9.91 18.80
C GLY A 58 -1.82 8.74 18.34
N LYS A 59 -2.58 8.95 17.28
CA LYS A 59 -3.44 7.90 16.77
C LYS A 59 -3.65 8.00 15.25
N VAL A 60 -4.03 6.86 14.68
CA VAL A 60 -4.43 6.72 13.28
C VAL A 60 -5.88 6.30 13.27
N VAL A 61 -6.74 7.07 12.61
CA VAL A 61 -8.17 6.77 12.48
C VAL A 61 -8.49 6.58 11.00
N PHE A 62 -9.09 5.46 10.67
CA PHE A 62 -9.50 5.14 9.31
C PHE A 62 -10.99 4.82 9.28
N ASP A 63 -11.73 5.61 8.51
CA ASP A 63 -13.20 5.48 8.39
C ASP A 63 -13.88 5.43 9.78
N GLY A 64 -13.42 6.28 10.71
CA GLY A 64 -13.96 6.38 12.06
C GLY A 64 -13.44 5.35 13.05
N GLU A 65 -12.62 4.38 12.63
CA GLU A 65 -12.05 3.34 13.49
C GLU A 65 -10.59 3.65 13.83
N ASP A 66 -10.23 3.56 15.09
CA ASP A 66 -8.85 3.73 15.55
C ASP A 66 -8.03 2.47 15.21
N LEU A 67 -7.09 2.60 14.29
CA LEU A 67 -6.22 1.51 13.86
C LEU A 67 -4.86 1.48 14.56
N THR A 68 -4.61 2.37 15.52
CA THR A 68 -3.28 2.58 16.10
C THR A 68 -2.64 1.30 16.63
N HIS A 69 -3.43 0.41 17.24
CA HIS A 69 -2.95 -0.84 17.82
C HIS A 69 -3.52 -2.09 17.13
N VAL A 70 -4.13 -1.92 15.96
CA VAL A 70 -4.66 -3.04 15.18
C VAL A 70 -3.50 -3.74 14.47
N PRO A 71 -3.43 -5.09 14.49
CA PRO A 71 -2.34 -5.81 13.80
C PRO A 71 -2.31 -5.52 12.30
N PRO A 72 -1.12 -5.51 11.67
CA PRO A 72 -1.00 -5.18 10.23
C PRO A 72 -1.89 -6.02 9.31
N HIS A 73 -2.01 -7.31 9.56
CA HIS A 73 -2.83 -8.20 8.74
C HIS A 73 -4.33 -7.87 8.83
N GLU A 74 -4.78 -7.29 9.93
CA GLU A 74 -6.16 -6.83 10.08
C GLU A 74 -6.37 -5.45 9.47
N VAL A 75 -5.35 -4.58 9.47
CA VAL A 75 -5.43 -3.27 8.83
C VAL A 75 -5.72 -3.41 7.33
N VAL A 76 -5.09 -4.40 6.69
CA VAL A 76 -5.35 -4.70 5.26
C VAL A 76 -6.83 -5.04 5.05
N THR A 77 -7.46 -5.78 5.96
CA THR A 77 -8.87 -6.14 5.83
C THR A 77 -9.82 -4.95 5.97
N ARG A 78 -9.37 -3.84 6.56
CA ARG A 78 -10.15 -2.59 6.66
C ARG A 78 -10.09 -1.77 5.38
N GLY A 79 -9.26 -2.16 4.42
CA GLY A 79 -9.15 -1.47 3.15
C GLY A 79 -7.92 -0.57 3.01
N VAL A 80 -6.89 -0.78 3.82
CA VAL A 80 -5.62 -0.06 3.70
C VAL A 80 -4.64 -0.94 2.95
N GLY A 81 -4.30 -0.55 1.71
CA GLY A 81 -3.27 -1.22 0.91
C GLY A 81 -1.98 -0.43 0.91
N GLN A 82 -0.85 -1.12 0.79
CA GLN A 82 0.46 -0.46 0.72
C GLN A 82 1.33 -1.08 -0.35
N VAL A 83 1.99 -0.23 -1.12
CA VAL A 83 3.06 -0.62 -2.04
C VAL A 83 4.37 -0.11 -1.43
N PRO A 84 5.20 -0.99 -0.86
CA PRO A 84 6.45 -0.56 -0.23
C PRO A 84 7.49 -0.15 -1.26
N GLU A 85 8.52 0.54 -0.78
CA GLU A 85 9.68 0.88 -1.58
C GLU A 85 10.33 -0.38 -2.15
N GLY A 86 10.89 -0.28 -3.37
CA GLY A 86 11.61 -1.38 -4.01
C GLY A 86 10.74 -2.30 -4.85
N ARG A 87 9.51 -1.95 -5.10
CA ARG A 87 8.54 -2.66 -5.97
C ARG A 87 8.14 -4.06 -5.56
N ARG A 88 8.95 -4.79 -4.84
CA ARG A 88 8.69 -6.09 -4.18
C ARG A 88 7.82 -7.07 -4.96
N ILE A 89 8.15 -7.29 -6.22
CA ILE A 89 7.50 -8.29 -7.07
C ILE A 89 8.20 -9.65 -6.92
N PHE A 90 7.51 -10.72 -7.32
CA PHE A 90 8.12 -12.05 -7.44
C PHE A 90 8.75 -12.16 -8.81
N ALA A 91 10.05 -11.92 -8.90
CA ALA A 91 10.77 -11.81 -10.17
C ALA A 91 10.74 -13.10 -11.02
N GLN A 92 10.59 -14.25 -10.38
CA GLN A 92 10.60 -15.55 -11.04
C GLN A 92 9.21 -16.00 -11.52
N LEU A 93 8.15 -15.34 -11.08
CA LEU A 93 6.78 -15.62 -11.51
C LEU A 93 6.40 -14.75 -12.71
N THR A 94 5.40 -15.21 -13.46
CA THR A 94 4.85 -14.38 -14.55
C THR A 94 4.09 -13.19 -14.01
N VAL A 95 3.78 -12.23 -14.87
CA VAL A 95 2.96 -11.06 -14.53
C VAL A 95 1.62 -11.51 -13.94
N GLU A 96 0.93 -12.44 -14.60
CA GLU A 96 -0.38 -12.92 -14.12
C GLU A 96 -0.27 -13.64 -12.78
N GLU A 97 0.75 -14.48 -12.59
CA GLU A 97 0.99 -15.14 -11.30
C GLU A 97 1.26 -14.14 -10.18
N ASN A 98 2.05 -13.11 -10.45
CA ASN A 98 2.26 -12.02 -9.49
C ASN A 98 0.95 -11.36 -9.11
N GLN A 99 0.12 -11.05 -10.11
CA GLN A 99 -1.15 -10.40 -9.89
C GLN A 99 -2.04 -11.24 -8.97
N ARG A 100 -2.13 -12.54 -9.24
CA ARG A 100 -2.93 -13.46 -8.43
C ARG A 100 -2.41 -13.60 -6.99
N MET A 101 -1.11 -13.46 -6.77
CA MET A 101 -0.53 -13.50 -5.42
C MET A 101 -1.05 -12.37 -4.53
N GLY A 102 -1.46 -11.25 -5.12
CA GLY A 102 -2.09 -10.16 -4.38
C GLY A 102 -3.45 -10.52 -3.79
N ALA A 103 -4.08 -11.55 -4.29
CA ALA A 103 -5.40 -12.02 -3.84
C ALA A 103 -5.32 -13.34 -3.07
N ILE A 104 -4.18 -13.66 -2.48
CA ILE A 104 -3.98 -14.96 -1.80
C ILE A 104 -4.95 -15.17 -0.63
N THR A 105 -5.47 -14.09 -0.06
CA THR A 105 -6.44 -14.15 1.05
C THR A 105 -7.89 -14.13 0.56
N VAL A 106 -8.12 -14.05 -0.75
CA VAL A 106 -9.46 -14.01 -1.34
C VAL A 106 -9.87 -15.43 -1.72
N ASP A 107 -10.93 -15.94 -1.09
CA ASP A 107 -11.38 -17.32 -1.29
C ASP A 107 -12.23 -17.52 -2.54
N ASP A 108 -12.92 -16.47 -3.00
CA ASP A 108 -13.82 -16.54 -4.15
C ASP A 108 -13.04 -16.35 -5.46
N GLU A 109 -12.90 -17.42 -6.24
CA GLU A 109 -12.16 -17.39 -7.50
C GLU A 109 -12.75 -16.40 -8.51
N SER A 110 -14.05 -16.17 -8.50
CA SER A 110 -14.67 -15.19 -9.39
C SER A 110 -14.24 -13.77 -9.07
N LEU A 111 -14.03 -13.45 -7.78
CA LEU A 111 -13.51 -12.16 -7.36
C LEU A 111 -12.03 -11.99 -7.73
N VAL A 112 -11.26 -13.09 -7.69
CA VAL A 112 -9.85 -13.07 -8.12
C VAL A 112 -9.78 -12.78 -9.62
N GLU A 113 -10.59 -13.46 -10.43
CA GLU A 113 -10.63 -13.23 -11.89
C GLU A 113 -11.05 -11.79 -12.23
N GLU A 114 -12.05 -11.27 -11.53
CA GLU A 114 -12.49 -9.88 -11.68
C GLU A 114 -11.36 -8.92 -11.36
N GLY A 115 -10.64 -9.16 -10.27
CA GLY A 115 -9.51 -8.33 -9.86
C GLY A 115 -8.37 -8.35 -10.88
N VAL A 116 -8.04 -9.52 -11.42
CA VAL A 116 -7.03 -9.64 -12.49
C VAL A 116 -7.45 -8.86 -13.72
N GLN A 117 -8.71 -8.99 -14.13
CA GLN A 117 -9.24 -8.29 -15.29
C GLN A 117 -9.22 -6.77 -15.07
N ASN A 118 -9.62 -6.31 -13.90
CA ASN A 118 -9.59 -4.88 -13.57
C ASN A 118 -8.17 -4.31 -13.59
N ALA A 119 -7.18 -5.06 -13.09
CA ALA A 119 -5.79 -4.64 -13.11
C ALA A 119 -5.28 -4.52 -14.56
N PHE A 120 -5.64 -5.46 -15.43
CA PHE A 120 -5.24 -5.43 -16.83
C PHE A 120 -5.94 -4.30 -17.62
N GLU A 121 -7.17 -3.96 -17.25
CA GLU A 121 -7.85 -2.80 -17.83
C GLU A 121 -7.17 -1.49 -17.42
N MET A 122 -6.74 -1.41 -16.16
CA MET A 122 -6.03 -0.24 -15.64
C MET A 122 -4.62 -0.13 -16.20
N PHE A 123 -3.95 -1.26 -16.39
CA PHE A 123 -2.58 -1.34 -16.89
C PHE A 123 -2.51 -2.26 -18.11
N PRO A 124 -2.91 -1.78 -19.31
CA PRO A 124 -2.92 -2.63 -20.53
C PRO A 124 -1.57 -3.23 -20.87
N ARG A 125 -0.47 -2.58 -20.52
CA ARG A 125 0.87 -3.13 -20.72
C ARG A 125 1.11 -4.43 -19.96
N LEU A 126 0.50 -4.58 -18.79
CA LEU A 126 0.60 -5.82 -18.03
C LEU A 126 -0.17 -6.95 -18.71
N GLU A 127 -1.32 -6.64 -19.31
CA GLU A 127 -2.09 -7.64 -20.07
C GLU A 127 -1.30 -8.16 -21.25
N GLU A 128 -0.64 -7.28 -21.99
CA GLU A 128 0.20 -7.65 -23.14
C GLU A 128 1.33 -8.59 -22.73
N ARG A 129 1.79 -8.51 -21.49
CA ARG A 129 2.93 -9.25 -20.94
C ARG A 129 2.52 -10.26 -19.88
N ARG A 130 1.25 -10.68 -19.86
CA ARG A 130 0.71 -11.49 -18.79
C ARG A 130 1.45 -12.79 -18.54
N THR A 131 2.04 -13.38 -19.57
CA THR A 131 2.81 -14.64 -19.47
C THR A 131 4.31 -14.42 -19.36
N GLN A 132 4.77 -13.17 -19.42
CA GLN A 132 6.17 -12.82 -19.29
C GLN A 132 6.63 -12.93 -17.83
N VAL A 133 7.86 -13.41 -17.62
CA VAL A 133 8.47 -13.46 -16.28
C VAL A 133 8.69 -12.03 -15.78
N ALA A 134 8.20 -11.74 -14.58
CA ALA A 134 8.13 -10.37 -14.08
C ALA A 134 9.51 -9.71 -13.91
N GLY A 135 10.54 -10.47 -13.58
CA GLY A 135 11.89 -9.94 -13.45
C GLY A 135 12.45 -9.33 -14.73
N THR A 136 11.88 -9.67 -15.91
CA THR A 136 12.32 -9.16 -17.21
C THR A 136 11.58 -7.88 -17.64
N LEU A 137 10.64 -7.40 -16.84
CA LEU A 137 9.93 -6.16 -17.12
C LEU A 137 10.83 -4.93 -16.90
N SER A 138 10.48 -3.83 -17.56
CA SER A 138 11.09 -2.52 -17.27
C SER A 138 10.77 -2.09 -15.84
N GLY A 139 11.51 -1.11 -15.31
CA GLY A 139 11.25 -0.57 -13.98
C GLY A 139 9.84 -0.02 -13.82
N GLY A 140 9.36 0.72 -14.83
CA GLY A 140 8.00 1.26 -14.80
C GLY A 140 6.93 0.18 -14.84
N GLU A 141 7.13 -0.86 -15.63
CA GLU A 141 6.21 -2.00 -15.70
C GLU A 141 6.19 -2.80 -14.39
N GLN A 142 7.34 -2.95 -13.74
CA GLN A 142 7.42 -3.58 -12.42
C GLN A 142 6.66 -2.77 -11.38
N GLN A 143 6.73 -1.44 -11.46
CA GLN A 143 5.96 -0.57 -10.56
C GLN A 143 4.46 -0.71 -10.80
N MET A 144 4.02 -0.76 -12.06
CA MET A 144 2.63 -1.03 -12.41
C MET A 144 2.16 -2.36 -11.81
N LEU A 145 2.99 -3.39 -11.90
CA LEU A 145 2.66 -4.71 -11.37
C LEU A 145 2.52 -4.68 -9.85
N ALA A 146 3.41 -4.00 -9.15
CA ALA A 146 3.33 -3.85 -7.70
C ALA A 146 2.03 -3.14 -7.28
N MET A 147 1.65 -2.09 -8.01
CA MET A 147 0.39 -1.38 -7.78
C MET A 147 -0.82 -2.28 -8.07
N GLY A 148 -0.80 -3.00 -9.19
CA GLY A 148 -1.87 -3.93 -9.57
C GLY A 148 -2.09 -5.01 -8.52
N ARG A 149 -1.01 -5.56 -7.96
CA ARG A 149 -1.10 -6.54 -6.88
C ARG A 149 -1.78 -5.96 -5.64
N ALA A 150 -1.39 -4.76 -5.24
CA ALA A 150 -1.98 -4.11 -4.08
C ALA A 150 -3.48 -3.85 -4.26
N LEU A 151 -3.91 -3.60 -5.49
CA LEU A 151 -5.31 -3.34 -5.81
C LEU A 151 -6.18 -4.61 -5.81
N MET A 152 -5.59 -5.81 -5.77
CA MET A 152 -6.36 -7.07 -5.77
C MET A 152 -7.26 -7.22 -4.55
N THR A 153 -6.89 -6.64 -3.41
CA THR A 153 -7.70 -6.68 -2.20
C THR A 153 -8.78 -5.58 -2.16
N LYS A 154 -8.90 -4.80 -3.23
CA LYS A 154 -9.84 -3.67 -3.35
C LYS A 154 -9.73 -2.68 -2.19
N PRO A 155 -8.53 -2.11 -1.95
CA PRO A 155 -8.33 -1.18 -0.84
C PRO A 155 -9.13 0.11 -1.07
N ARG A 156 -9.57 0.73 0.03
CA ARG A 156 -10.19 2.05 -0.01
C ARG A 156 -9.16 3.17 -0.02
N ILE A 157 -7.96 2.89 0.50
CA ILE A 157 -6.82 3.80 0.43
C ILE A 157 -5.58 3.01 0.03
N LEU A 158 -4.76 3.60 -0.82
CA LEU A 158 -3.50 2.99 -1.25
C LEU A 158 -2.34 3.88 -0.83
N LEU A 159 -1.41 3.31 -0.07
CA LEU A 159 -0.20 3.97 0.40
C LEU A 159 0.94 3.59 -0.53
N LEU A 160 1.52 4.58 -1.19
CA LEU A 160 2.63 4.37 -2.13
C LEU A 160 3.91 4.96 -1.56
N ASP A 161 4.94 4.13 -1.42
CA ASP A 161 6.24 4.56 -0.91
C ASP A 161 7.23 4.62 -2.08
N GLU A 162 7.70 5.83 -2.38
CA GLU A 162 8.61 6.13 -3.50
C GLU A 162 8.20 5.46 -4.82
N PRO A 163 6.99 5.76 -5.34
CA PRO A 163 6.56 5.24 -6.62
C PRO A 163 7.37 5.92 -7.74
N SER A 164 8.02 5.14 -8.55
CA SER A 164 8.88 5.66 -9.63
C SER A 164 8.71 4.89 -10.93
#